data_d0854c0cd11bd97894e2f59db9583e60
#
_entry.id   d0854c0cd11bd97894e2f59db9583e60
#
_cell.length_a   1.000
_cell.length_b   1.000
_cell.length_c   1.000
_cell.angle_alpha   90.00
_cell.angle_beta   90.00
_cell.angle_gamma   90.00
#
_symmetry.space_group_name_H-M   'P 1'
#
loop_
_entity.id
_entity.type
_entity.pdbx_description
1 polymer ?
#
loop_
_entity_poly.entity_id
_entity_poly.type
_entity_poly.pdbx_seq_one_letter_code
_entity_poly.pdbx_strand_id
1 'polypeptide(L)'
;MVGACIGFVGVIGVRVLVLGDSFDGLHSKFAETGMLETVGVSLLTILILLFSIFLQVLLHEGGHLVCGLATGYRFVSFRIFNLTFIRKDGKLCIKRFSLAGTGGQCLLTPPERPLEDIPTTLYNLGGVLANLLTAILAFLPLLTVDGLPYLLKFFLLMLSLIGILLAGMNGIPMKM
;
A
#
# COMPACT_ATOMS: atom_id res chain seq x y z
N MET A 1 -2.78 1.36 24.96
CA MET A 1 -3.57 0.12 24.97
C MET A 1 -4.14 -0.26 23.59
N VAL A 2 -4.72 0.66 22.83
CA VAL A 2 -5.32 0.34 21.50
C VAL A 2 -4.27 -0.21 20.50
N GLY A 3 -3.06 0.34 20.43
CA GLY A 3 -2.00 -0.16 19.54
C GLY A 3 -1.50 -1.57 19.86
N ALA A 4 -1.48 -1.94 21.15
CA ALA A 4 -1.11 -3.30 21.56
C ALA A 4 -2.18 -4.32 21.18
N CYS A 5 -3.47 -3.96 21.25
CA CYS A 5 -4.57 -4.82 20.82
C CYS A 5 -4.57 -5.03 19.30
N ILE A 6 -4.29 -4.00 18.50
CA ILE A 6 -4.21 -4.11 17.04
C ILE A 6 -3.02 -4.98 16.63
N GLY A 7 -1.85 -4.81 17.27
CA GLY A 7 -0.69 -5.67 17.05
C GLY A 7 -0.96 -7.14 17.41
N PHE A 8 -1.60 -7.37 18.53
CA PHE A 8 -1.94 -8.72 19.01
C PHE A 8 -2.97 -9.42 18.10
N VAL A 9 -4.05 -8.73 17.70
CA VAL A 9 -5.06 -9.26 16.77
C VAL A 9 -4.44 -9.49 15.38
N GLY A 10 -3.54 -8.62 14.93
CA GLY A 10 -2.82 -8.81 13.66
C GLY A 10 -1.93 -10.05 13.68
N VAL A 11 -1.15 -10.26 14.74
CA VAL A 11 -0.27 -11.44 14.89
C VAL A 11 -1.09 -12.75 14.97
N ILE A 12 -2.19 -12.76 15.72
CA ILE A 12 -3.08 -13.92 15.82
C ILE A 12 -3.76 -14.20 14.48
N GLY A 13 -4.35 -13.19 13.85
CA GLY A 13 -5.04 -13.34 12.56
C GLY A 13 -4.12 -13.89 11.48
N VAL A 14 -2.87 -13.44 11.43
CA VAL A 14 -1.88 -13.92 10.49
C VAL A 14 -1.44 -15.35 10.77
N ARG A 15 -1.20 -15.71 12.02
CA ARG A 15 -0.83 -17.09 12.37
C ARG A 15 -1.95 -18.08 12.06
N VAL A 16 -3.19 -17.74 12.34
CA VAL A 16 -4.35 -18.60 12.04
C VAL A 16 -4.60 -18.70 10.53
N LEU A 17 -4.58 -17.56 9.80
CA LEU A 17 -4.89 -17.53 8.36
C LEU A 17 -3.75 -18.04 7.48
N VAL A 18 -2.49 -17.73 7.84
CA VAL A 18 -1.33 -18.00 6.96
C VAL A 18 -0.61 -19.29 7.32
N LEU A 19 -0.59 -19.66 8.61
CA LEU A 19 0.12 -20.85 9.09
C LEU A 19 -0.80 -22.06 9.33
N GLY A 20 -2.15 -21.88 9.28
CA GLY A 20 -3.10 -22.94 9.59
C GLY A 20 -3.01 -23.43 11.06
N ASP A 21 -2.39 -22.64 11.93
CA ASP A 21 -2.28 -22.98 13.35
C ASP A 21 -3.67 -22.94 13.99
N SER A 22 -4.04 -23.98 14.71
CA SER A 22 -5.23 -23.94 15.54
C SER A 22 -5.03 -22.97 16.72
N PHE A 23 -6.11 -22.39 17.22
CA PHE A 23 -6.08 -21.42 18.32
C PHE A 23 -5.35 -21.97 19.57
N ASP A 24 -5.49 -23.27 19.84
CA ASP A 24 -4.83 -23.95 20.95
C ASP A 24 -3.33 -24.14 20.74
N GLY A 25 -2.90 -24.45 19.51
CA GLY A 25 -1.49 -24.51 19.15
C GLY A 25 -0.79 -23.14 19.19
N LEU A 26 -1.54 -22.07 18.98
CA LEU A 26 -1.03 -20.70 19.12
C LEU A 26 -0.74 -20.35 20.59
N HIS A 27 -1.64 -20.72 21.49
CA HIS A 27 -1.52 -20.43 22.92
C HIS A 27 -0.32 -21.14 23.55
N SER A 28 -0.06 -22.41 23.18
CA SER A 28 1.10 -23.16 23.64
C SER A 28 2.42 -22.57 23.13
N LYS A 29 2.48 -22.19 21.86
CA LYS A 29 3.67 -21.53 21.28
C LYS A 29 3.98 -20.18 21.92
N PHE A 30 2.96 -19.37 22.24
CA PHE A 30 3.17 -18.10 22.95
C PHE A 30 3.66 -18.29 24.39
N ALA A 31 3.22 -19.36 25.06
CA ALA A 31 3.67 -19.67 26.41
C ALA A 31 5.15 -20.15 26.46
N GLU A 32 5.63 -20.79 25.40
CA GLU A 32 7.00 -21.26 25.25
C GLU A 32 7.97 -20.20 24.71
N THR A 33 7.43 -19.17 24.01
CA THR A 33 8.24 -18.11 23.39
C THR A 33 8.69 -17.11 24.46
N GLY A 34 9.97 -16.84 24.55
CA GLY A 34 10.51 -15.85 25.48
C GLY A 34 10.00 -14.42 25.16
N MET A 35 9.88 -13.60 26.21
CA MET A 35 9.39 -12.21 26.09
C MET A 35 10.14 -11.41 25.01
N LEU A 36 11.47 -11.54 24.92
CA LEU A 36 12.31 -10.83 23.94
C LEU A 36 11.97 -11.25 22.50
N GLU A 37 11.76 -12.53 22.26
CA GLU A 37 11.38 -13.07 20.95
C GLU A 37 9.99 -12.60 20.53
N THR A 38 9.03 -12.61 21.44
CA THR A 38 7.66 -12.10 21.20
C THR A 38 7.68 -10.62 20.82
N VAL A 39 8.46 -9.80 21.52
CA VAL A 39 8.63 -8.37 21.19
C VAL A 39 9.30 -8.21 19.82
N GLY A 40 10.34 -8.96 19.53
CA GLY A 40 11.03 -8.92 18.24
C GLY A 40 10.11 -9.25 17.05
N VAL A 41 9.35 -10.34 17.15
CA VAL A 41 8.37 -10.74 16.11
C VAL A 41 7.28 -9.68 15.95
N SER A 42 6.77 -9.11 17.05
CA SER A 42 5.76 -8.07 17.01
C SER A 42 6.25 -6.79 16.32
N LEU A 43 7.46 -6.35 16.64
CA LEU A 43 8.08 -5.20 15.98
C LEU A 43 8.27 -5.44 14.48
N LEU A 44 8.77 -6.60 14.10
CA LEU A 44 8.96 -6.96 12.69
C LEU A 44 7.64 -7.00 11.92
N THR A 45 6.59 -7.54 12.53
CA THR A 45 5.22 -7.57 11.95
C THR A 45 4.71 -6.17 11.70
N ILE A 46 4.89 -5.25 12.66
CA ILE A 46 4.50 -3.84 12.52
C ILE A 46 5.30 -3.18 11.40
N LEU A 47 6.60 -3.42 11.33
CA LEU A 47 7.45 -2.85 10.26
C LEU A 47 7.02 -3.34 8.87
N ILE A 48 6.72 -4.62 8.71
CA ILE A 48 6.22 -5.19 7.46
C ILE A 48 4.87 -4.54 7.08
N LEU A 49 3.96 -4.38 8.04
CA LEU A 49 2.68 -3.72 7.81
C LEU A 49 2.85 -2.27 7.33
N LEU A 50 3.66 -1.49 8.04
CA LEU A 50 3.94 -0.10 7.67
C LEU A 50 4.62 0.01 6.31
N PHE A 51 5.56 -0.88 6.00
CA PHE A 51 6.22 -0.94 4.70
C PHE A 51 5.25 -1.32 3.58
N SER A 52 4.31 -2.24 3.83
CA SER A 52 3.28 -2.62 2.85
C SER A 52 2.33 -1.45 2.57
N ILE A 53 1.92 -0.69 3.59
CA ILE A 53 1.12 0.52 3.42
C ILE A 53 1.89 1.57 2.61
N PHE A 54 3.15 1.83 2.98
CA PHE A 54 4.01 2.76 2.26
C PHE A 54 4.12 2.39 0.78
N LEU A 55 4.38 1.12 0.49
CA LEU A 55 4.56 0.63 -0.88
C LEU A 55 3.26 0.74 -1.69
N GLN A 56 2.11 0.40 -1.09
CA GLN A 56 0.82 0.50 -1.77
C GLN A 56 0.41 1.96 -2.05
N VAL A 57 0.69 2.89 -1.16
CA VAL A 57 0.48 4.32 -1.41
C VAL A 57 1.39 4.83 -2.52
N LEU A 58 2.68 4.45 -2.50
CA LEU A 58 3.64 4.80 -3.55
C LEU A 58 3.19 4.29 -4.93
N LEU A 59 2.75 3.04 -5.00
CA LEU A 59 2.26 2.41 -6.23
C LEU A 59 0.95 3.05 -6.72
N HIS A 60 0.05 3.41 -5.80
CA HIS A 60 -1.18 4.12 -6.10
C HIS A 60 -0.91 5.47 -6.80
N GLU A 61 -0.11 6.31 -6.18
CA GLU A 61 0.26 7.61 -6.76
C GLU A 61 1.07 7.44 -8.05
N GLY A 62 1.94 6.41 -8.08
CA GLY A 62 2.68 6.02 -9.29
C GLY A 62 1.75 5.61 -10.44
N GLY A 63 0.65 4.92 -10.14
CA GLY A 63 -0.40 4.57 -11.10
C GLY A 63 -1.04 5.79 -11.75
N HIS A 64 -1.41 6.80 -10.94
CA HIS A 64 -1.90 8.07 -11.46
C HIS A 64 -0.86 8.78 -12.34
N LEU A 65 0.40 8.77 -11.91
CA LEU A 65 1.49 9.37 -12.67
C LEU A 65 1.66 8.70 -14.05
N VAL A 66 1.78 7.37 -14.08
CA VAL A 66 2.00 6.62 -15.33
C VAL A 66 0.81 6.77 -16.27
N CYS A 67 -0.41 6.57 -15.77
CA CYS A 67 -1.63 6.68 -16.60
C CYS A 67 -1.86 8.11 -17.09
N GLY A 68 -1.59 9.11 -16.26
CA GLY A 68 -1.71 10.51 -16.66
C GLY A 68 -0.70 10.90 -17.73
N LEU A 69 0.58 10.55 -17.55
CA LEU A 69 1.61 10.80 -18.58
C LEU A 69 1.28 10.07 -19.89
N ALA A 70 0.79 8.85 -19.84
CA ALA A 70 0.39 8.08 -21.03
C ALA A 70 -0.80 8.72 -21.77
N THR A 71 -1.64 9.50 -21.09
CA THR A 71 -2.78 10.22 -21.68
C THR A 71 -2.49 11.67 -22.02
N GLY A 72 -1.22 12.09 -21.96
CA GLY A 72 -0.76 13.40 -22.40
C GLY A 72 -0.78 14.49 -21.32
N TYR A 73 -1.01 14.13 -20.08
CA TYR A 73 -0.84 15.05 -18.95
C TYR A 73 0.63 15.42 -18.75
N ARG A 74 0.89 16.57 -18.17
CA ARG A 74 2.23 17.07 -17.86
C ARG A 74 2.48 17.01 -16.35
N PHE A 75 3.66 16.55 -15.97
CA PHE A 75 4.06 16.45 -14.57
C PHE A 75 4.17 17.81 -13.87
N VAL A 76 3.52 17.95 -12.73
CA VAL A 76 3.61 19.12 -11.84
C VAL A 76 4.27 18.74 -10.53
N SER A 77 3.69 17.82 -9.77
CA SER A 77 4.24 17.35 -8.50
C SER A 77 3.81 15.94 -8.16
N PHE A 78 4.69 15.26 -7.43
CA PHE A 78 4.46 13.93 -6.89
C PHE A 78 4.88 13.93 -5.43
N ARG A 79 3.97 13.57 -4.53
CA ARG A 79 4.21 13.59 -3.10
C ARG A 79 3.90 12.23 -2.49
N ILE A 80 4.82 11.76 -1.64
CA ILE A 80 4.64 10.60 -0.77
C ILE A 80 4.97 11.03 0.64
N PHE A 81 3.99 10.98 1.53
CA PHE A 81 4.05 11.47 2.89
C PHE A 81 4.56 12.93 2.95
N ASN A 82 5.78 13.14 3.43
CA ASN A 82 6.40 14.46 3.56
C ASN A 82 7.43 14.79 2.45
N LEU A 83 7.68 13.86 1.52
CA LEU A 83 8.58 14.06 0.39
C LEU A 83 7.79 14.48 -0.85
N THR A 84 8.08 15.66 -1.37
CA THR A 84 7.44 16.21 -2.57
C THR A 84 8.45 16.47 -3.65
N PHE A 85 8.27 15.85 -4.80
CA PHE A 85 8.98 16.11 -6.03
C PHE A 85 8.17 17.09 -6.85
N ILE A 86 8.75 18.24 -7.20
CA ILE A 86 8.09 19.28 -7.99
C ILE A 86 8.95 19.65 -9.19
N ARG A 87 8.31 20.01 -10.30
CA ARG A 87 9.00 20.58 -11.46
C ARG A 87 8.94 22.10 -11.37
N LYS A 88 10.13 22.75 -11.22
CA LYS A 88 10.29 24.21 -11.20
C LYS A 88 11.35 24.60 -12.21
N ASP A 89 11.02 25.53 -13.10
CA ASP A 89 11.92 26.06 -14.15
C ASP A 89 12.60 24.95 -14.98
N GLY A 90 11.82 23.90 -15.34
CA GLY A 90 12.31 22.74 -16.08
C GLY A 90 13.13 21.73 -15.28
N LYS A 91 13.48 22.02 -14.03
CA LYS A 91 14.28 21.16 -13.15
C LYS A 91 13.40 20.45 -12.11
N LEU A 92 13.79 19.22 -11.75
CA LEU A 92 13.15 18.48 -10.66
C LEU A 92 13.76 18.95 -9.33
N CYS A 93 12.91 19.41 -8.42
CA CYS A 93 13.28 19.83 -7.06
C CYS A 93 12.59 18.95 -6.04
N ILE A 94 13.29 18.63 -4.93
CA ILE A 94 12.72 17.89 -3.81
C ILE A 94 12.45 18.89 -2.68
N LYS A 95 11.23 18.87 -2.15
CA LYS A 95 10.83 19.67 -0.98
C LYS A 95 10.22 18.77 0.08
N ARG A 96 10.34 19.16 1.33
CA ARG A 96 9.59 18.55 2.44
C ARG A 96 8.31 19.36 2.64
N PHE A 97 7.19 18.71 2.34
CA PHE A 97 5.85 19.29 2.54
C PHE A 97 4.89 18.16 2.88
N SER A 98 4.13 18.34 3.95
CA SER A 98 3.13 17.38 4.39
C SER A 98 1.75 18.03 4.39
N LEU A 99 0.75 17.31 3.90
CA LEU A 99 -0.65 17.69 3.98
C LEU A 99 -1.36 16.70 4.92
N ALA A 100 -1.95 17.22 5.97
CA ALA A 100 -2.67 16.40 6.93
C ALA A 100 -3.82 15.62 6.24
N GLY A 101 -3.97 14.35 6.60
CA GLY A 101 -5.06 13.50 6.08
C GLY A 101 -4.79 12.82 4.74
N THR A 102 -3.62 13.04 4.09
CA THR A 102 -3.31 12.39 2.81
C THR A 102 -1.95 11.68 2.83
N GLY A 103 -1.93 10.39 2.46
CA GLY A 103 -0.70 9.59 2.37
C GLY A 103 0.18 9.94 1.16
N GLY A 104 -0.44 10.36 0.06
CA GLY A 104 0.22 10.72 -1.20
C GLY A 104 -0.58 11.74 -2.00
N GLN A 105 -0.01 12.21 -3.10
CA GLN A 105 -0.68 13.07 -4.08
C GLN A 105 0.12 13.12 -5.38
N CYS A 106 -0.54 12.84 -6.49
CA CYS A 106 -0.01 13.03 -7.83
C CYS A 106 -0.77 14.17 -8.52
N LEU A 107 -0.10 15.28 -8.79
CA LEU A 107 -0.67 16.42 -9.53
C LEU A 107 -0.08 16.49 -10.93
N LEU A 108 -0.95 16.50 -11.91
CA LEU A 108 -0.61 16.62 -13.32
C LEU A 108 -1.47 17.73 -13.94
N THR A 109 -0.92 18.47 -14.88
CA THR A 109 -1.67 19.42 -15.71
C THR A 109 -2.28 18.68 -16.89
N PRO A 110 -3.59 18.82 -17.15
CA PRO A 110 -4.24 18.20 -18.30
C PRO A 110 -3.67 18.74 -19.63
N PRO A 111 -3.80 17.96 -20.72
CA PRO A 111 -3.41 18.44 -22.05
C PRO A 111 -4.26 19.64 -22.48
N GLU A 112 -3.71 20.50 -23.32
CA GLU A 112 -4.40 21.66 -23.93
C GLU A 112 -5.40 21.19 -25.00
N ARG A 113 -6.60 20.79 -24.56
CA ARG A 113 -7.71 20.29 -25.38
C ARG A 113 -9.02 20.85 -24.84
N PRO A 114 -10.13 20.84 -25.63
CA PRO A 114 -11.48 21.08 -25.11
C PRO A 114 -11.76 20.18 -23.89
N LEU A 115 -12.51 20.67 -22.90
CA LEU A 115 -12.78 19.95 -21.63
C LEU A 115 -13.40 18.57 -21.87
N GLU A 116 -14.24 18.45 -22.90
CA GLU A 116 -14.91 17.20 -23.31
C GLU A 116 -13.95 16.13 -23.85
N ASP A 117 -12.80 16.56 -24.40
CA ASP A 117 -11.78 15.67 -24.99
C ASP A 117 -10.65 15.31 -24.02
N ILE A 118 -10.69 15.79 -22.77
CA ILE A 118 -9.65 15.48 -21.77
C ILE A 118 -9.85 14.05 -21.27
N PRO A 119 -8.85 13.14 -21.43
CA PRO A 119 -8.96 11.74 -21.04
C PRO A 119 -8.79 11.56 -19.52
N THR A 120 -9.82 11.86 -18.74
CA THR A 120 -9.76 11.83 -17.26
C THR A 120 -9.86 10.43 -16.67
N THR A 121 -10.55 9.51 -17.35
CA THR A 121 -10.88 8.17 -16.81
C THR A 121 -9.64 7.37 -16.46
N LEU A 122 -8.69 7.24 -17.39
CA LEU A 122 -7.47 6.45 -17.16
C LEU A 122 -6.57 7.07 -16.10
N TYR A 123 -6.46 8.40 -16.09
CA TYR A 123 -5.74 9.12 -15.04
C TYR A 123 -6.36 8.85 -13.66
N ASN A 124 -7.67 9.00 -13.53
CA ASN A 124 -8.37 8.82 -12.25
C ASN A 124 -8.34 7.37 -11.76
N LEU A 125 -8.43 6.39 -12.66
CA LEU A 125 -8.35 4.97 -12.30
C LEU A 125 -6.94 4.46 -12.10
N GLY A 126 -5.91 5.22 -12.50
CA GLY A 126 -4.52 4.78 -12.48
C GLY A 126 -4.06 4.21 -11.15
N GLY A 127 -4.38 4.89 -10.05
CA GLY A 127 -4.06 4.43 -8.70
C GLY A 127 -4.77 3.14 -8.30
N VAL A 128 -6.07 3.04 -8.61
CA VAL A 128 -6.88 1.83 -8.35
C VAL A 128 -6.34 0.64 -9.13
N LEU A 129 -6.05 0.82 -10.41
CA LEU A 129 -5.49 -0.22 -11.27
C LEU A 129 -4.11 -0.69 -10.79
N ALA A 130 -3.26 0.23 -10.36
CA ALA A 130 -1.95 -0.11 -9.81
C ALA A 130 -2.07 -0.93 -8.52
N ASN A 131 -2.97 -0.56 -7.61
CA ASN A 131 -3.21 -1.31 -6.38
C ASN A 131 -3.79 -2.70 -6.65
N LEU A 132 -4.75 -2.84 -7.57
CA LEU A 132 -5.31 -4.15 -7.95
C LEU A 132 -4.26 -5.04 -8.61
N LEU A 133 -3.49 -4.49 -9.54
CA LEU A 133 -2.44 -5.24 -10.23
C LEU A 133 -1.39 -5.75 -9.22
N THR A 134 -0.92 -4.89 -8.33
CA THR A 134 0.07 -5.29 -7.32
C THR A 134 -0.50 -6.25 -6.29
N ALA A 135 -1.78 -6.12 -5.94
CA ALA A 135 -2.46 -7.07 -5.06
C ALA A 135 -2.52 -8.48 -5.69
N ILE A 136 -2.88 -8.58 -6.98
CA ILE A 136 -2.91 -9.85 -7.72
C ILE A 136 -1.49 -10.44 -7.82
N LEU A 137 -0.49 -9.63 -8.22
CA LEU A 137 0.89 -10.09 -8.33
C LEU A 137 1.50 -10.54 -7.00
N ALA A 138 1.11 -9.91 -5.89
CA ALA A 138 1.52 -10.33 -4.55
C ALA A 138 0.80 -11.59 -4.07
N PHE A 139 -0.45 -11.78 -4.47
CA PHE A 139 -1.25 -12.95 -4.06
C PHE A 139 -0.88 -14.22 -4.84
N LEU A 140 -0.51 -14.09 -6.10
CA LEU A 140 -0.22 -15.23 -6.98
C LEU A 140 0.86 -16.18 -6.43
N PRO A 141 2.02 -15.71 -5.92
CA PRO A 141 3.03 -16.59 -5.32
C PRO A 141 2.53 -17.35 -4.07
N LEU A 142 1.55 -16.79 -3.34
CA LEU A 142 0.97 -17.47 -2.17
C LEU A 142 0.17 -18.72 -2.57
N LEU A 143 -0.35 -18.76 -3.80
CA LEU A 143 -1.11 -19.89 -4.36
C LEU A 143 -0.24 -20.90 -5.11
N THR A 144 0.91 -20.46 -5.63
CA THR A 144 1.66 -21.25 -6.64
C THR A 144 3.03 -21.73 -6.15
N VAL A 145 3.56 -21.15 -5.08
CA VAL A 145 4.90 -21.46 -4.59
C VAL A 145 4.85 -22.08 -3.21
N ASP A 146 5.21 -23.35 -3.12
CA ASP A 146 5.36 -24.04 -1.85
C ASP A 146 6.66 -23.62 -1.13
N GLY A 147 6.67 -23.71 0.21
CA GLY A 147 7.88 -23.49 1.01
C GLY A 147 8.35 -22.04 1.10
N LEU A 148 7.54 -21.05 0.73
CA LEU A 148 7.89 -19.63 0.93
C LEU A 148 8.20 -19.34 2.40
N PRO A 149 9.27 -18.57 2.70
CA PRO A 149 9.58 -18.13 4.05
C PRO A 149 8.42 -17.37 4.68
N TYR A 150 8.20 -17.60 5.98
CA TYR A 150 7.07 -16.99 6.72
C TYR A 150 6.95 -15.48 6.55
N LEU A 151 8.05 -14.74 6.73
CA LEU A 151 8.06 -13.28 6.60
C LEU A 151 7.68 -12.81 5.19
N LEU A 152 8.10 -13.56 4.17
CA LEU A 152 7.73 -13.26 2.78
C LEU A 152 6.24 -13.54 2.53
N LYS A 153 5.71 -14.67 3.01
CA LYS A 153 4.27 -14.96 2.96
C LYS A 153 3.46 -13.85 3.61
N PHE A 154 3.86 -13.43 4.81
CA PHE A 154 3.19 -12.36 5.53
C PHE A 154 3.25 -11.03 4.78
N PHE A 155 4.42 -10.64 4.27
CA PHE A 155 4.56 -9.43 3.47
C PHE A 155 3.67 -9.44 2.22
N LEU A 156 3.70 -10.52 1.44
CA LEU A 156 2.89 -10.67 0.24
C LEU A 156 1.39 -10.62 0.54
N LEU A 157 0.97 -11.27 1.63
CA LEU A 157 -0.42 -11.24 2.09
C LEU A 157 -0.84 -9.81 2.47
N MET A 158 -0.04 -9.11 3.28
CA MET A 158 -0.33 -7.74 3.67
C MET A 158 -0.36 -6.80 2.47
N LEU A 159 0.60 -6.95 1.56
CA LEU A 159 0.64 -6.17 0.34
C LEU A 159 -0.63 -6.37 -0.52
N SER A 160 -1.09 -7.62 -0.65
CA SER A 160 -2.31 -7.95 -1.39
C SER A 160 -3.56 -7.39 -0.71
N LEU A 161 -3.75 -7.63 0.59
CA LEU A 161 -4.93 -7.19 1.33
C LEU A 161 -5.04 -5.65 1.37
N ILE A 162 -3.94 -4.95 1.63
CA ILE A 162 -3.90 -3.49 1.65
C ILE A 162 -4.18 -2.94 0.24
N GLY A 163 -3.64 -3.57 -0.81
CA GLY A 163 -3.89 -3.19 -2.19
C GLY A 163 -5.38 -3.26 -2.56
N ILE A 164 -6.05 -4.37 -2.22
CA ILE A 164 -7.49 -4.53 -2.43
C ILE A 164 -8.29 -3.48 -1.63
N LEU A 165 -7.91 -3.28 -0.35
CA LEU A 165 -8.59 -2.30 0.51
C LEU A 165 -8.49 -0.88 -0.06
N LEU A 166 -7.28 -0.43 -0.43
CA LEU A 166 -7.06 0.89 -1.00
C LEU A 166 -7.72 1.05 -2.38
N ALA A 167 -7.72 0.00 -3.21
CA ALA A 167 -8.44 0.00 -4.47
C ALA A 167 -9.95 0.18 -4.26
N GLY A 168 -10.54 -0.52 -3.29
CA GLY A 168 -11.94 -0.38 -2.94
C GLY A 168 -12.29 1.01 -2.40
N MET A 169 -11.48 1.53 -1.48
CA MET A 169 -11.71 2.86 -0.87
C MET A 169 -11.61 4.00 -1.89
N ASN A 170 -10.67 3.92 -2.84
CA ASN A 170 -10.45 4.97 -3.84
C ASN A 170 -11.24 4.76 -5.13
N GLY A 171 -11.71 3.53 -5.40
CA GLY A 171 -12.49 3.21 -6.61
C GLY A 171 -13.99 3.49 -6.48
N ILE A 172 -14.51 3.62 -5.25
CA ILE A 172 -15.92 3.90 -5.01
C ILE A 172 -16.12 5.43 -4.95
N PRO A 173 -16.87 6.03 -5.88
CA PRO A 173 -17.14 7.45 -5.83
C PRO A 173 -17.98 7.78 -4.60
N MET A 174 -17.39 8.44 -3.61
CA MET A 174 -18.13 8.98 -2.48
C MET A 174 -18.90 10.23 -2.94
N LYS A 175 -20.23 10.20 -2.83
CA LYS A 175 -21.03 11.42 -2.97
C LYS A 175 -20.70 12.33 -1.78
N MET A 176 -20.08 13.45 -2.06
CA MET A 176 -20.02 14.56 -1.13
C MET A 176 -21.34 15.32 -1.08
#